data_65844727dfee4601f6131548c08319d6
#
_entry.id   65844727dfee4601f6131548c08319d6
#
_cell.length_a   1.000
_cell.length_b   1.000
_cell.length_c   1.000
_cell.angle_alpha   90.00
_cell.angle_beta   90.00
_cell.angle_gamma   90.00
#
_symmetry.space_group_name_H-M   'P 1'
#
loop_
_entity.id
_entity.type
_entity.pdbx_description
1 polymer ?
#
loop_
_entity_poly.entity_id
_entity_poly.type
_entity_poly.pdbx_seq_one_letter_code
_entity_poly.pdbx_strand_id
1 'polypeptide(L)'
;MTFKYFSGFSLENEKELFEDYLVENDLTVSGFSYGAIKAFEYALTTKRRVDLLQLFSPAFFQTKDEKFKRTQLMYYKKDEETYCNTFLQNVSFPSKVNMKEYHKEGHVQELEELLYYKWDEKDLQTLIERGTKIEVYLGQKDKIIDTTNAKEFFEKFATVYYLKEKGHILK
;
A
#
# COMPACT_ATOMS: atom_id res chain seq x y z
N MET A 1 -21.68 -11.95 -2.72
CA MET A 1 -20.19 -11.94 -2.66
C MET A 1 -19.74 -10.62 -2.07
N THR A 2 -18.64 -10.61 -1.37
CA THR A 2 -18.18 -9.41 -0.67
C THR A 2 -16.99 -8.77 -1.37
N PHE A 3 -17.03 -7.45 -1.45
CA PHE A 3 -15.89 -6.62 -1.84
C PHE A 3 -14.68 -6.93 -0.95
N LYS A 4 -13.47 -6.97 -1.53
CA LYS A 4 -12.23 -7.27 -0.80
C LYS A 4 -11.37 -6.01 -0.70
N TYR A 5 -11.12 -5.59 0.53
CA TYR A 5 -10.20 -4.52 0.87
C TYR A 5 -9.22 -4.97 1.94
N PHE A 6 -7.96 -4.59 1.78
CA PHE A 6 -6.88 -4.93 2.72
C PHE A 6 -6.26 -3.65 3.28
N SER A 7 -6.28 -3.55 4.60
CA SER A 7 -5.79 -2.39 5.34
C SER A 7 -4.26 -2.30 5.37
N GLY A 8 -3.75 -1.09 5.59
CA GLY A 8 -2.34 -0.83 5.77
C GLY A 8 -1.77 -1.37 7.08
N PHE A 9 -0.44 -1.33 7.21
CA PHE A 9 0.27 -1.75 8.41
C PHE A 9 -0.19 -0.96 9.63
N SER A 10 -0.53 -1.70 10.69
CA SER A 10 -1.03 -1.14 11.96
C SER A 10 -2.28 -0.24 11.82
N LEU A 11 -3.10 -0.49 10.80
CA LEU A 11 -4.30 0.28 10.52
C LEU A 11 -5.53 -0.61 10.34
N GLU A 12 -6.70 -0.03 10.63
CA GLU A 12 -8.00 -0.63 10.37
C GLU A 12 -9.04 0.45 10.07
N ASN A 13 -10.08 0.11 9.33
CA ASN A 13 -11.19 1.00 9.00
C ASN A 13 -10.82 2.24 8.17
N GLU A 14 -9.61 2.34 7.66
CA GLU A 14 -9.15 3.49 6.87
C GLU A 14 -9.66 3.50 5.43
N LYS A 15 -10.40 2.51 5.01
CA LYS A 15 -10.97 2.39 3.66
C LYS A 15 -11.73 3.66 3.23
N GLU A 16 -12.44 4.29 4.14
CA GLU A 16 -13.22 5.50 3.88
C GLU A 16 -12.37 6.68 3.37
N LEU A 17 -11.06 6.68 3.69
CA LEU A 17 -10.16 7.73 3.21
C LEU A 17 -9.99 7.71 1.70
N PHE A 18 -10.28 6.59 1.06
CA PHE A 18 -10.09 6.37 -0.39
C PHE A 18 -11.40 6.39 -1.17
N GLU A 19 -12.50 6.83 -0.56
CA GLU A 19 -13.84 6.81 -1.19
C GLU A 19 -13.90 7.53 -2.55
N ASP A 20 -13.09 8.58 -2.74
CA ASP A 20 -13.02 9.32 -4.01
C ASP A 20 -12.48 8.47 -5.17
N TYR A 21 -11.75 7.40 -4.88
CA TYR A 21 -11.09 6.56 -5.88
C TYR A 21 -11.59 5.13 -5.89
N LEU A 22 -12.14 4.69 -4.77
CA LEU A 22 -12.46 3.29 -4.53
C LEU A 22 -13.66 2.83 -5.36
N VAL A 23 -13.48 1.71 -6.05
CA VAL A 23 -14.55 1.04 -6.78
C VAL A 23 -14.99 -0.20 -5.98
N GLU A 24 -16.14 -0.12 -5.33
CA GLU A 24 -16.67 -1.21 -4.50
C GLU A 24 -17.62 -2.09 -5.29
N ASN A 25 -17.18 -3.26 -5.71
CA ASN A 25 -18.00 -4.30 -6.29
C ASN A 25 -17.33 -5.68 -6.12
N ASP A 26 -18.06 -6.73 -6.52
CA ASP A 26 -17.62 -8.12 -6.34
C ASP A 26 -16.39 -8.52 -7.18
N LEU A 27 -16.04 -7.75 -8.19
CA LEU A 27 -14.96 -8.04 -9.12
C LEU A 27 -13.75 -7.14 -8.91
N THR A 28 -13.79 -6.30 -7.86
CA THR A 28 -12.70 -5.41 -7.47
C THR A 28 -12.03 -5.88 -6.19
N VAL A 29 -10.70 -5.83 -6.18
CA VAL A 29 -9.87 -6.07 -5.00
C VAL A 29 -9.02 -4.81 -4.80
N SER A 30 -8.95 -4.32 -3.56
CA SER A 30 -8.22 -3.10 -3.25
C SER A 30 -7.40 -3.25 -1.98
N GLY A 31 -6.34 -2.48 -1.88
CA GLY A 31 -5.51 -2.44 -0.69
C GLY A 31 -4.69 -1.16 -0.59
N PHE A 32 -4.36 -0.81 0.63
CA PHE A 32 -3.59 0.39 0.97
C PHE A 32 -2.26 0.01 1.60
N SER A 33 -1.15 0.55 1.06
CA SER A 33 0.19 0.39 1.60
C SER A 33 0.58 -1.08 1.74
N TYR A 34 0.79 -1.60 2.95
CA TYR A 34 0.99 -3.03 3.20
C TYR A 34 -0.19 -3.86 2.67
N GLY A 35 -1.40 -3.35 2.84
CA GLY A 35 -2.60 -3.99 2.31
C GLY A 35 -2.62 -4.11 0.79
N ALA A 36 -1.91 -3.25 0.08
CA ALA A 36 -1.76 -3.38 -1.38
C ALA A 36 -0.98 -4.65 -1.76
N ILE A 37 0.02 -5.03 -0.97
CA ILE A 37 0.73 -6.32 -1.13
C ILE A 37 -0.27 -7.48 -0.96
N LYS A 38 -1.09 -7.42 0.09
CA LYS A 38 -2.08 -8.47 0.38
C LYS A 38 -3.15 -8.56 -0.70
N ALA A 39 -3.60 -7.42 -1.20
CA ALA A 39 -4.57 -7.36 -2.31
C ALA A 39 -4.00 -8.01 -3.59
N PHE A 40 -2.74 -7.70 -3.90
CA PHE A 40 -2.03 -8.27 -5.03
C PHE A 40 -1.86 -9.78 -4.91
N GLU A 41 -1.39 -10.27 -3.76
CA GLU A 41 -1.24 -11.71 -3.50
C GLU A 41 -2.60 -12.45 -3.56
N TYR A 42 -3.64 -11.83 -3.01
CA TYR A 42 -4.99 -12.38 -3.11
C TYR A 42 -5.42 -12.50 -4.57
N ALA A 43 -5.26 -11.44 -5.36
CA ALA A 43 -5.63 -11.46 -6.78
C ALA A 43 -4.88 -12.55 -7.56
N LEU A 44 -3.60 -12.78 -7.24
CA LEU A 44 -2.80 -13.84 -7.87
C LEU A 44 -3.30 -15.25 -7.57
N THR A 45 -3.73 -15.48 -6.33
CA THR A 45 -3.99 -16.84 -5.83
C THR A 45 -5.48 -17.22 -5.82
N THR A 46 -6.38 -16.24 -5.86
CA THR A 46 -7.81 -16.52 -5.85
C THR A 46 -8.27 -17.23 -7.13
N LYS A 47 -9.24 -18.12 -6.97
CA LYS A 47 -9.96 -18.74 -8.11
C LYS A 47 -11.11 -17.86 -8.60
N ARG A 48 -11.42 -16.79 -7.88
CA ARG A 48 -12.47 -15.85 -8.25
C ARG A 48 -11.97 -14.92 -9.35
N ARG A 49 -12.89 -14.48 -10.21
CA ARG A 49 -12.58 -13.45 -11.22
C ARG A 49 -12.30 -12.12 -10.52
N VAL A 50 -11.23 -11.47 -10.95
CA VAL A 50 -10.85 -10.13 -10.53
C VAL A 50 -10.68 -9.27 -11.78
N ASP A 51 -11.56 -8.30 -11.97
CA ASP A 51 -11.50 -7.40 -13.13
C ASP A 51 -10.64 -6.17 -12.85
N LEU A 52 -10.62 -5.73 -11.59
CA LEU A 52 -9.90 -4.53 -11.18
C LEU A 52 -9.14 -4.77 -9.87
N LEU A 53 -7.86 -4.46 -9.90
CA LEU A 53 -7.00 -4.39 -8.71
C LEU A 53 -6.58 -2.93 -8.50
N GLN A 54 -7.00 -2.34 -7.37
CA GLN A 54 -6.64 -0.98 -6.99
C GLN A 54 -5.61 -1.00 -5.87
N LEU A 55 -4.46 -0.43 -6.13
CA LEU A 55 -3.34 -0.34 -5.18
C LEU A 55 -3.15 1.13 -4.77
N PHE A 56 -3.55 1.45 -3.54
CA PHE A 56 -3.41 2.79 -2.97
C PHE A 56 -2.07 2.89 -2.24
N SER A 57 -1.17 3.74 -2.72
CA SER A 57 0.16 3.94 -2.13
C SER A 57 0.84 2.61 -1.76
N PRO A 58 0.98 1.66 -2.70
CA PRO A 58 1.51 0.33 -2.38
C PRO A 58 2.86 0.42 -1.68
N ALA A 59 3.05 -0.39 -0.64
CA ALA A 59 4.34 -0.49 0.05
C ALA A 59 5.41 -0.92 -0.95
N PHE A 60 6.37 -0.04 -1.20
CA PHE A 60 7.40 -0.21 -2.22
C PHE A 60 8.76 0.19 -1.66
N PHE A 61 9.52 -0.80 -1.20
CA PHE A 61 10.82 -0.60 -0.54
C PHE A 61 11.95 -1.38 -1.20
N GLN A 62 11.70 -2.02 -2.32
CA GLN A 62 12.71 -2.85 -3.01
C GLN A 62 13.89 -2.05 -3.55
N THR A 63 13.76 -0.74 -3.68
CA THR A 63 14.85 0.17 -4.06
C THR A 63 15.66 0.70 -2.88
N LYS A 64 15.21 0.42 -1.65
CA LYS A 64 15.92 0.78 -0.43
C LYS A 64 17.00 -0.24 -0.11
N ASP A 65 18.10 0.23 0.48
CA ASP A 65 19.20 -0.65 0.89
C ASP A 65 18.89 -1.43 2.17
N GLU A 66 19.72 -2.40 2.47
CA GLU A 66 19.61 -3.25 3.65
C GLU A 66 19.73 -2.45 4.95
N LYS A 67 20.57 -1.41 4.96
CA LYS A 67 20.76 -0.55 6.13
C LYS A 67 19.47 0.17 6.49
N PHE A 68 18.75 0.72 5.50
CA PHE A 68 17.48 1.36 5.71
C PHE A 68 16.48 0.40 6.36
N LYS A 69 16.33 -0.80 5.81
CA LYS A 69 15.36 -1.81 6.27
C LYS A 69 15.65 -2.25 7.71
N ARG A 70 16.91 -2.56 8.01
CA ARG A 70 17.33 -2.95 9.37
C ARG A 70 17.11 -1.82 10.37
N THR A 71 17.35 -0.58 9.96
CA THR A 71 17.15 0.59 10.82
C THR A 71 15.68 0.75 11.21
N GLN A 72 14.75 0.55 10.27
CA GLN A 72 13.30 0.59 10.55
C GLN A 72 12.92 -0.46 11.59
N LEU A 73 13.36 -1.70 11.40
CA LEU A 73 13.09 -2.81 12.34
C LEU A 73 13.70 -2.56 13.72
N MET A 74 14.89 -2.02 13.76
CA MET A 74 15.57 -1.69 15.01
C MET A 74 14.79 -0.63 15.80
N TYR A 75 14.36 0.44 15.16
CA TYR A 75 13.57 1.49 15.82
C TYR A 75 12.23 0.96 16.30
N TYR A 76 11.55 0.16 15.50
CA TYR A 76 10.28 -0.45 15.89
C TYR A 76 10.44 -1.32 17.14
N LYS A 77 11.46 -2.18 17.17
CA LYS A 77 11.72 -3.07 18.31
C LYS A 77 12.16 -2.33 19.57
N LYS A 78 12.87 -1.20 19.40
CA LYS A 78 13.38 -0.39 20.51
C LYS A 78 12.27 0.36 21.24
N ASP A 79 11.35 0.97 20.50
CA ASP A 79 10.25 1.75 21.03
C ASP A 79 9.11 1.78 20.02
N GLU A 80 8.25 0.79 20.10
CA GLU A 80 7.12 0.59 19.18
C GLU A 80 6.17 1.79 19.21
N GLU A 81 5.87 2.35 20.39
CA GLU A 81 4.97 3.48 20.53
C GLU A 81 5.49 4.70 19.80
N THR A 82 6.74 5.07 20.01
CA THR A 82 7.38 6.21 19.35
C THR A 82 7.46 5.99 17.84
N TYR A 83 7.83 4.78 17.41
CA TYR A 83 7.88 4.43 16.00
C TYR A 83 6.51 4.58 15.33
N CYS A 84 5.45 4.04 15.94
CA CYS A 84 4.10 4.11 15.41
C CYS A 84 3.57 5.54 15.38
N ASN A 85 3.84 6.35 16.40
CA ASN A 85 3.44 7.76 16.42
C ASN A 85 4.07 8.55 15.26
N THR A 86 5.36 8.36 15.02
CA THR A 86 6.09 8.99 13.91
C THR A 86 5.55 8.47 12.56
N PHE A 87 5.31 7.18 12.45
CA PHE A 87 4.73 6.56 11.27
C PHE A 87 3.36 7.16 10.93
N LEU A 88 2.46 7.28 11.91
CA LEU A 88 1.13 7.84 11.69
C LEU A 88 1.17 9.31 11.25
N GLN A 89 2.08 10.10 11.78
CA GLN A 89 2.29 11.47 11.34
C GLN A 89 2.75 11.54 9.88
N ASN A 90 3.69 10.68 9.49
CA ASN A 90 4.18 10.63 8.12
C ASN A 90 3.12 10.10 7.15
N VAL A 91 2.31 9.15 7.59
CA VAL A 91 1.18 8.60 6.80
C VAL A 91 0.16 9.70 6.50
N SER A 92 -0.17 10.56 7.45
CA SER A 92 -1.16 11.64 7.27
C SER A 92 -0.65 12.82 6.46
N PHE A 93 0.67 13.08 6.48
CA PHE A 93 1.25 14.24 5.81
C PHE A 93 0.91 14.29 4.30
N PRO A 94 0.56 15.41 3.67
CA PRO A 94 0.44 16.76 4.25
C PRO A 94 -0.95 17.06 4.84
N SER A 95 -1.86 16.09 4.86
CA SER A 95 -3.21 16.28 5.39
C SER A 95 -3.17 16.43 6.93
N LYS A 96 -4.30 16.86 7.47
CA LYS A 96 -4.50 16.97 8.92
C LYS A 96 -5.35 15.84 9.49
N VAL A 97 -5.52 14.75 8.74
CA VAL A 97 -6.29 13.60 9.20
C VAL A 97 -5.61 12.98 10.44
N ASN A 98 -6.39 12.74 11.47
CA ASN A 98 -5.90 12.09 12.70
C ASN A 98 -5.88 10.56 12.47
N MET A 99 -4.72 10.05 12.09
CA MET A 99 -4.56 8.61 11.81
C MET A 99 -4.63 7.72 13.05
N LYS A 100 -4.59 8.29 14.26
CA LYS A 100 -4.78 7.52 15.50
C LYS A 100 -6.15 6.85 15.57
N GLU A 101 -7.17 7.42 14.90
CA GLU A 101 -8.51 6.85 14.85
C GLU A 101 -8.53 5.50 14.09
N TYR A 102 -7.54 5.27 13.23
CA TYR A 102 -7.43 4.06 12.41
C TYR A 102 -6.33 3.13 12.90
N HIS A 103 -5.63 3.49 13.99
CA HIS A 103 -4.53 2.69 14.50
C HIS A 103 -5.02 1.43 15.19
N LYS A 104 -4.38 0.30 14.86
CA LYS A 104 -4.46 -0.92 15.63
C LYS A 104 -3.06 -1.48 15.87
N GLU A 105 -2.91 -2.32 16.88
CA GLU A 105 -1.66 -2.99 17.15
C GLU A 105 -1.25 -3.87 15.97
N GLY A 106 -0.01 -3.66 15.48
CA GLY A 106 0.58 -4.45 14.42
C GLY A 106 1.64 -5.41 14.96
N HIS A 107 2.26 -6.16 14.06
CA HIS A 107 3.31 -7.11 14.38
C HIS A 107 4.59 -6.78 13.62
N VAL A 108 5.74 -7.01 14.27
CA VAL A 108 7.05 -6.77 13.65
C VAL A 108 7.25 -7.61 12.39
N GLN A 109 6.64 -8.80 12.33
CA GLN A 109 6.68 -9.66 11.14
C GLN A 109 6.04 -8.99 9.92
N GLU A 110 4.96 -8.24 10.13
CA GLU A 110 4.30 -7.49 9.06
C GLU A 110 5.20 -6.36 8.54
N LEU A 111 5.87 -5.65 9.45
CA LEU A 111 6.84 -4.61 9.08
C LEU A 111 8.02 -5.21 8.29
N GLU A 112 8.54 -6.34 8.74
CA GLU A 112 9.60 -7.06 8.03
C GLU A 112 9.15 -7.49 6.64
N GLU A 113 7.96 -8.07 6.54
CA GLU A 113 7.38 -8.49 5.26
C GLU A 113 7.28 -7.33 4.27
N LEU A 114 6.71 -6.20 4.70
CA LEU A 114 6.53 -5.05 3.79
C LEU A 114 7.86 -4.39 3.37
N LEU A 115 8.85 -4.38 4.25
CA LEU A 115 10.17 -3.80 3.96
C LEU A 115 10.97 -4.64 2.96
N TYR A 116 10.86 -5.96 3.05
CA TYR A 116 11.60 -6.91 2.22
C TYR A 116 10.80 -7.44 1.04
N TYR A 117 9.55 -7.03 0.89
CA TYR A 117 8.71 -7.46 -0.22
C TYR A 117 9.29 -6.98 -1.54
N LYS A 118 9.35 -7.89 -2.50
CA LYS A 118 9.80 -7.58 -3.86
C LYS A 118 8.67 -7.84 -4.83
N TRP A 119 8.17 -6.76 -5.42
CA TRP A 119 7.17 -6.85 -6.49
C TRP A 119 7.77 -7.56 -7.69
N ASP A 120 7.12 -8.62 -8.16
CA ASP A 120 7.58 -9.42 -9.29
C ASP A 120 6.85 -9.00 -10.57
N GLU A 121 7.63 -8.63 -11.59
CA GLU A 121 7.10 -8.19 -12.88
C GLU A 121 6.31 -9.30 -13.59
N LYS A 122 6.74 -10.55 -13.44
CA LYS A 122 6.05 -11.70 -14.05
C LYS A 122 4.68 -11.93 -13.44
N ASP A 123 4.56 -11.75 -12.13
CA ASP A 123 3.30 -11.88 -11.43
C ASP A 123 2.32 -10.77 -11.81
N LEU A 124 2.82 -9.54 -11.97
CA LEU A 124 2.01 -8.43 -12.47
C LEU A 124 1.52 -8.72 -13.90
N GLN A 125 2.41 -9.20 -14.76
CA GLN A 125 2.06 -9.59 -16.12
C GLN A 125 1.02 -10.72 -16.15
N THR A 126 1.12 -11.68 -15.25
CA THR A 126 0.15 -12.77 -15.11
C THR A 126 -1.26 -12.25 -14.85
N LEU A 127 -1.41 -11.26 -13.97
CA LEU A 127 -2.72 -10.65 -13.71
C LEU A 127 -3.28 -9.96 -14.97
N ILE A 128 -2.44 -9.23 -15.69
CA ILE A 128 -2.85 -8.56 -16.93
C ILE A 128 -3.33 -9.58 -17.97
N GLU A 129 -2.60 -10.67 -18.11
CA GLU A 129 -2.96 -11.76 -19.05
C GLU A 129 -4.27 -12.46 -18.66
N ARG A 130 -4.61 -12.47 -17.38
CA ARG A 130 -5.91 -12.95 -16.87
C ARG A 130 -7.06 -11.98 -17.11
N GLY A 131 -6.77 -10.78 -17.62
CA GLY A 131 -7.77 -9.74 -17.86
C GLY A 131 -8.00 -8.79 -16.68
N THR A 132 -7.16 -8.83 -15.65
CA THR A 132 -7.23 -7.90 -14.52
C THR A 132 -6.61 -6.56 -14.90
N LYS A 133 -7.37 -5.49 -14.80
CA LYS A 133 -6.83 -4.11 -14.88
C LYS A 133 -6.19 -3.76 -13.55
N ILE A 134 -5.00 -3.18 -13.58
CA ILE A 134 -4.30 -2.71 -12.37
C ILE A 134 -4.27 -1.19 -12.37
N GLU A 135 -4.73 -0.59 -11.29
CA GLU A 135 -4.65 0.85 -11.03
C GLU A 135 -3.79 1.08 -9.80
N VAL A 136 -2.83 2.00 -9.91
CA VAL A 136 -1.95 2.40 -8.81
C VAL A 136 -2.12 3.89 -8.56
N TYR A 137 -2.35 4.26 -7.32
CA TYR A 137 -2.53 5.64 -6.89
C TYR A 137 -1.37 6.04 -5.99
N LEU A 138 -0.67 7.10 -6.36
CA LEU A 138 0.50 7.61 -5.66
C LEU A 138 0.36 9.11 -5.37
N GLY A 139 0.71 9.52 -4.17
CA GLY A 139 0.78 10.91 -3.78
C GLY A 139 2.19 11.47 -3.92
N GLN A 140 2.35 12.58 -4.60
CA GLN A 140 3.66 13.21 -4.82
C GLN A 140 4.39 13.57 -3.52
N LYS A 141 3.64 13.90 -2.47
CA LYS A 141 4.18 14.30 -1.15
C LYS A 141 4.26 13.16 -0.15
N ASP A 142 4.16 11.92 -0.60
CA ASP A 142 4.26 10.73 0.26
C ASP A 142 5.61 10.71 0.99
N LYS A 143 5.56 10.58 2.32
CA LYS A 143 6.75 10.48 3.19
C LYS A 143 7.09 9.04 3.57
N ILE A 144 6.30 8.07 3.15
CA ILE A 144 6.51 6.66 3.50
C ILE A 144 7.28 5.92 2.42
N ILE A 145 6.88 6.09 1.16
CA ILE A 145 7.48 5.39 0.01
C ILE A 145 8.11 6.38 -0.98
N ASP A 146 9.06 5.89 -1.76
CA ASP A 146 9.62 6.61 -2.91
C ASP A 146 8.66 6.49 -4.08
N THR A 147 7.79 7.50 -4.25
CA THR A 147 6.75 7.47 -5.28
C THR A 147 7.30 7.64 -6.70
N THR A 148 8.46 8.25 -6.87
CA THR A 148 9.10 8.35 -8.18
C THR A 148 9.52 6.97 -8.68
N ASN A 149 10.20 6.19 -7.85
CA ASN A 149 10.61 4.84 -8.19
C ASN A 149 9.41 3.89 -8.32
N ALA A 150 8.42 4.02 -7.44
CA ALA A 150 7.19 3.24 -7.53
C ALA A 150 6.43 3.51 -8.83
N LYS A 151 6.29 4.79 -9.21
CA LYS A 151 5.66 5.18 -10.48
C LYS A 151 6.38 4.55 -11.66
N GLU A 152 7.68 4.69 -11.73
CA GLU A 152 8.51 4.13 -12.82
C GLU A 152 8.34 2.61 -12.94
N PHE A 153 8.29 1.91 -11.81
CA PHE A 153 8.08 0.47 -11.77
C PHE A 153 6.68 0.08 -12.24
N PHE A 154 5.64 0.66 -11.65
CA PHE A 154 4.26 0.23 -11.89
C PHE A 154 3.69 0.69 -13.23
N GLU A 155 4.17 1.78 -13.81
CA GLU A 155 3.62 2.28 -15.09
C GLU A 155 3.82 1.32 -16.27
N LYS A 156 4.69 0.34 -16.12
CA LYS A 156 4.88 -0.72 -17.12
C LYS A 156 3.69 -1.70 -17.17
N PHE A 157 2.91 -1.81 -16.09
CA PHE A 157 1.87 -2.82 -15.90
C PHE A 157 0.50 -2.24 -15.56
N ALA A 158 0.46 -1.02 -15.10
CA ALA A 158 -0.71 -0.41 -14.50
C ALA A 158 -0.98 0.99 -15.04
N THR A 159 -2.23 1.43 -14.91
CA THR A 159 -2.55 2.85 -14.98
C THR A 159 -2.13 3.48 -13.65
N VAL A 160 -1.18 4.39 -13.69
CA VAL A 160 -0.68 5.07 -12.51
C VAL A 160 -1.27 6.48 -12.42
N TYR A 161 -1.98 6.75 -11.34
CA TYR A 161 -2.49 8.07 -11.00
C TYR A 161 -1.53 8.72 -10.02
N TYR A 162 -0.77 9.68 -10.49
CA TYR A 162 0.23 10.41 -9.70
C TYR A 162 -0.34 11.74 -9.26
N LEU A 163 -0.77 11.83 -8.00
CA LEU A 163 -1.56 12.93 -7.48
C LEU A 163 -0.66 14.00 -6.86
N LYS A 164 -0.65 15.18 -7.46
CA LYS A 164 0.06 16.35 -6.94
C LYS A 164 -0.53 16.78 -5.59
N GLU A 165 0.32 17.31 -4.73
CA GLU A 165 -0.05 17.83 -3.39
C GLU A 165 -0.64 16.81 -2.43
N LYS A 166 -0.77 15.53 -2.81
CA LYS A 166 -1.28 14.45 -1.97
C LYS A 166 -0.13 13.65 -1.35
N GLY A 167 -0.37 13.10 -0.17
CA GLY A 167 0.56 12.24 0.54
C GLY A 167 0.19 10.77 0.48
N HIS A 168 0.63 10.02 1.49
CA HIS A 168 0.46 8.57 1.53
C HIS A 168 -1.00 8.12 1.55
N ILE A 169 -1.87 8.84 2.25
CA ILE A 169 -3.33 8.57 2.28
C ILE A 169 -4.10 9.28 1.16
N LEU A 170 -3.41 9.84 0.18
CA LEU A 170 -4.02 10.51 -0.98
C LEU A 170 -4.92 11.71 -0.60
N LYS A 171 -4.54 12.42 0.46
CA LYS A 171 -5.21 13.62 0.97
C LYS A 171 -4.26 14.80 1.00
#